data_06ff74dcfcd16c8f1f81fd41f2b4bc44
#
_entry.id   06ff74dcfcd16c8f1f81fd41f2b4bc44
#
_cell.length_a   1.000
_cell.length_b   1.000
_cell.length_c   1.000
_cell.angle_alpha   90.00
_cell.angle_beta   90.00
_cell.angle_gamma   90.00
#
_symmetry.space_group_name_H-M   'P 1'
#
loop_
_entity.id
_entity.type
_entity.pdbx_description
1 polymer ?
#
loop_
_entity_poly.entity_id
_entity_poly.type
_entity_poly.pdbx_seq_one_letter_code
_entity_poly.pdbx_strand_id
1 'polypeptide(L)'
;MHHRPAYAAVFDKHFMKSTRQDFPGAHGHLLAARLDAPDGAIRAHALFAHCFTCGKDVLAARRIAQGLTEHGIAVLRFDFTGLGASEGEFAATNFSSNVDDLVAAADFLRAKHAAPQLLIGHSLGGAAVLAAAAQVPEATAVVTLAAPSTPAYVTRMFSGHLDQIAADGEALVQLQGRPFRIRQQFVDDAGSHSLKECIAGLRRALLVMHAPNDTTVSLSNAMDIFTAAKHPKSFVSLDDADHLLTGRDDAAYVANVIAAWSARYLAQPETP
;
A
#
# COMPACT_ATOMS: atom_id res chain seq x y z
N MET A 1 -23.25 24.60 -8.90
CA MET A 1 -21.98 25.19 -8.47
C MET A 1 -21.95 25.13 -6.95
N HIS A 2 -21.37 24.09 -6.35
CA HIS A 2 -21.21 23.98 -4.90
C HIS A 2 -19.87 24.59 -4.51
N HIS A 3 -19.89 25.73 -3.83
CA HIS A 3 -18.72 26.33 -3.23
C HIS A 3 -18.22 25.40 -2.12
N ARG A 4 -17.05 24.79 -2.31
CA ARG A 4 -16.29 24.15 -1.22
C ARG A 4 -15.74 25.26 -0.32
N PRO A 5 -15.97 25.24 1.00
CA PRO A 5 -15.27 26.14 1.90
C PRO A 5 -13.78 25.80 1.89
N ALA A 6 -12.94 26.80 1.63
CA ALA A 6 -11.50 26.66 1.75
C ALA A 6 -11.15 26.46 3.23
N TYR A 7 -10.82 25.23 3.61
CA TYR A 7 -10.13 24.97 4.87
C TYR A 7 -8.69 25.44 4.73
N ALA A 8 -8.45 26.72 5.02
CA ALA A 8 -7.11 27.23 5.25
C ALA A 8 -6.62 26.72 6.61
N ALA A 9 -6.10 25.50 6.64
CA ALA A 9 -5.34 25.03 7.77
C ALA A 9 -4.03 25.84 7.82
N VAL A 10 -3.79 26.54 8.90
CA VAL A 10 -2.50 27.12 9.27
C VAL A 10 -1.56 25.95 9.50
N PHE A 11 -0.85 25.53 8.46
CA PHE A 11 0.20 24.52 8.57
C PHE A 11 1.44 25.22 9.13
N ASP A 12 1.63 25.10 10.42
CA ASP A 12 2.96 25.26 11.01
C ASP A 12 3.88 24.28 10.27
N LYS A 13 5.03 24.76 9.77
CA LYS A 13 5.97 23.93 9.00
C LYS A 13 6.61 22.92 9.94
N HIS A 14 5.93 21.83 10.25
CA HIS A 14 6.56 20.69 10.88
C HIS A 14 7.51 20.04 9.85
N PHE A 15 8.80 20.12 10.13
CA PHE A 15 9.82 19.49 9.29
C PHE A 15 9.74 17.98 9.50
N MET A 16 9.26 17.27 8.50
CA MET A 16 9.35 15.82 8.41
C MET A 16 10.80 15.43 8.13
N LYS A 17 11.34 14.50 8.92
CA LYS A 17 12.64 13.88 8.65
C LYS A 17 12.42 12.65 7.77
N SER A 18 12.89 12.71 6.52
CA SER A 18 12.86 11.57 5.60
C SER A 18 14.27 11.02 5.40
N THR A 19 14.52 9.80 5.88
CA THR A 19 15.84 9.16 5.84
C THR A 19 15.83 7.92 4.96
N ARG A 20 16.90 7.70 4.19
CA ARG A 20 17.11 6.46 3.43
C ARG A 20 17.36 5.30 4.39
N GLN A 21 16.70 4.17 4.14
CA GLN A 21 16.70 2.99 5.02
C GLN A 21 16.67 1.73 4.15
N ASP A 22 17.73 1.46 3.39
CA ASP A 22 17.77 0.26 2.56
C ASP A 22 17.92 -0.99 3.45
N PHE A 23 17.27 -2.09 3.05
CA PHE A 23 17.29 -3.34 3.80
C PHE A 23 17.27 -4.56 2.88
N PRO A 24 17.79 -5.73 3.32
CA PRO A 24 17.71 -6.95 2.53
C PRO A 24 16.26 -7.44 2.45
N GLY A 25 15.75 -7.65 1.23
CA GLY A 25 14.48 -8.30 0.96
C GLY A 25 14.54 -9.80 1.16
N ALA A 26 13.40 -10.47 1.07
CA ALA A 26 13.27 -11.89 1.34
C ALA A 26 14.14 -12.79 0.42
N HIS A 27 14.41 -12.33 -0.80
CA HIS A 27 15.16 -13.09 -1.81
C HIS A 27 16.62 -12.60 -1.96
N GLY A 28 17.16 -11.87 -0.97
CA GLY A 28 18.54 -11.43 -0.90
C GLY A 28 18.88 -10.16 -1.68
N HIS A 29 17.93 -9.56 -2.39
CA HIS A 29 18.09 -8.27 -3.05
C HIS A 29 17.97 -7.12 -2.05
N LEU A 30 18.77 -6.07 -2.23
CA LEU A 30 18.66 -4.87 -1.41
C LEU A 30 17.45 -4.04 -1.86
N LEU A 31 16.51 -3.82 -0.93
CA LEU A 31 15.32 -3.03 -1.17
C LEU A 31 15.56 -1.57 -0.73
N ALA A 32 15.28 -0.64 -1.64
CA ALA A 32 15.42 0.77 -1.38
C ALA A 32 14.21 1.31 -0.62
N ALA A 33 14.43 1.92 0.53
CA ALA A 33 13.37 2.44 1.37
C ALA A 33 13.64 3.84 1.91
N ARG A 34 12.59 4.49 2.40
CA ARG A 34 12.64 5.73 3.15
C ARG A 34 11.73 5.64 4.37
N LEU A 35 12.29 6.03 5.50
CA LEU A 35 11.51 6.23 6.72
C LEU A 35 11.19 7.73 6.84
N ASP A 36 9.92 8.05 6.74
CA ASP A 36 9.38 9.38 7.03
C ASP A 36 8.94 9.38 8.49
N ALA A 37 9.56 10.23 9.29
CA ALA A 37 9.31 10.27 10.74
C ALA A 37 8.94 11.69 11.19
N PRO A 38 8.10 11.82 12.23
CA PRO A 38 7.82 13.12 12.87
C PRO A 38 9.07 13.68 13.53
N ASP A 39 9.14 15.01 13.69
CA ASP A 39 10.21 15.65 14.47
C ASP A 39 10.08 15.39 15.97
N GLY A 40 8.90 14.97 16.43
CA GLY A 40 8.58 14.67 17.84
C GLY A 40 8.55 13.17 18.15
N ALA A 41 7.83 12.83 19.21
CA ALA A 41 7.64 11.44 19.62
C ALA A 41 6.91 10.61 18.57
N ILE A 42 7.43 9.44 18.27
CA ILE A 42 6.77 8.45 17.39
C ILE A 42 5.75 7.68 18.23
N ARG A 43 4.48 7.77 17.84
CA ARG A 43 3.37 7.05 18.49
C ARG A 43 3.18 5.65 17.92
N ALA A 44 3.42 5.48 16.62
CA ALA A 44 3.30 4.21 15.92
C ALA A 44 4.17 4.20 14.66
N HIS A 45 4.49 2.99 14.19
CA HIS A 45 5.10 2.78 12.88
C HIS A 45 4.08 2.21 11.91
N ALA A 46 4.12 2.70 10.67
CA ALA A 46 3.34 2.22 9.55
C ALA A 46 4.26 1.72 8.44
N LEU A 47 3.78 0.72 7.70
CA LEU A 47 4.40 0.24 6.47
C LEU A 47 3.49 0.57 5.29
N PHE A 48 4.04 1.18 4.24
CA PHE A 48 3.29 1.58 3.05
C PHE A 48 3.75 0.78 1.82
N ALA A 49 2.83 0.01 1.24
CA ALA A 49 3.00 -0.76 0.01
C ALA A 49 2.40 0.01 -1.18
N HIS A 50 3.23 0.32 -2.18
CA HIS A 50 2.81 1.08 -3.36
C HIS A 50 2.10 0.22 -4.43
N CYS A 51 1.55 0.88 -5.47
CA CYS A 51 0.81 0.25 -6.56
C CYS A 51 1.73 -0.54 -7.53
N PHE A 52 1.09 -1.37 -8.39
CA PHE A 52 1.79 -2.15 -9.43
C PHE A 52 2.60 -1.25 -10.36
N THR A 53 3.86 -1.63 -10.60
CA THR A 53 4.82 -0.86 -11.42
C THR A 53 5.14 0.57 -10.95
N CYS A 54 4.67 0.93 -9.75
CA CYS A 54 4.97 2.21 -9.13
C CYS A 54 6.34 2.20 -8.42
N GLY A 55 6.51 3.08 -7.44
CA GLY A 55 7.66 3.12 -6.54
C GLY A 55 7.30 3.90 -5.27
N LYS A 56 8.17 3.82 -4.25
CA LYS A 56 7.98 4.47 -2.94
C LYS A 56 7.84 6.00 -3.01
N ASP A 57 8.31 6.61 -4.10
CA ASP A 57 8.34 8.07 -4.26
C ASP A 57 7.19 8.63 -5.09
N VAL A 58 6.17 7.81 -5.44
CA VAL A 58 4.94 8.33 -6.07
C VAL A 58 4.25 9.35 -5.18
N LEU A 59 3.60 10.33 -5.81
CA LEU A 59 3.03 11.50 -5.11
C LEU A 59 2.11 11.11 -3.95
N ALA A 60 1.22 10.15 -4.16
CA ALA A 60 0.30 9.69 -3.13
C ALA A 60 1.04 9.13 -1.91
N ALA A 61 1.98 8.20 -2.11
CA ALA A 61 2.74 7.58 -1.02
C ALA A 61 3.51 8.63 -0.19
N ARG A 62 4.17 9.58 -0.88
CA ARG A 62 4.89 10.67 -0.20
C ARG A 62 3.98 11.59 0.61
N ARG A 63 2.87 12.04 0.01
CA ARG A 63 1.96 12.99 0.66
C ARG A 63 1.21 12.36 1.82
N ILE A 64 0.76 11.11 1.65
CA ILE A 64 0.09 10.36 2.73
C ILE A 64 1.08 10.11 3.87
N ALA A 65 2.30 9.66 3.58
CA ALA A 65 3.32 9.47 4.61
C ALA A 65 3.63 10.78 5.34
N GLN A 66 3.80 11.90 4.61
CA GLN A 66 4.00 13.21 5.22
C GLN A 66 2.83 13.59 6.14
N GLY A 67 1.59 13.47 5.67
CA GLY A 67 0.43 13.79 6.52
C GLY A 67 0.34 12.92 7.76
N LEU A 68 0.71 11.63 7.67
CA LEU A 68 0.73 10.74 8.83
C LEU A 68 1.80 11.12 9.86
N THR A 69 2.95 11.66 9.41
CA THR A 69 3.98 12.15 10.37
C THR A 69 3.48 13.33 11.20
N GLU A 70 2.58 14.17 10.68
CA GLU A 70 1.95 15.26 11.44
C GLU A 70 1.10 14.74 12.61
N HIS A 71 0.69 13.46 12.55
CA HIS A 71 -0.05 12.77 13.60
C HIS A 71 0.81 11.83 14.46
N GLY A 72 2.14 11.94 14.37
CA GLY A 72 3.07 11.13 15.15
C GLY A 72 3.25 9.70 14.63
N ILE A 73 2.85 9.39 13.39
CA ILE A 73 3.00 8.07 12.78
C ILE A 73 4.21 8.08 11.85
N ALA A 74 5.25 7.33 12.16
CA ALA A 74 6.39 7.12 11.28
C ALA A 74 6.02 6.11 10.17
N VAL A 75 6.39 6.39 8.91
CA VAL A 75 6.00 5.57 7.76
C VAL A 75 7.22 5.08 7.01
N LEU A 76 7.41 3.78 6.93
CA LEU A 76 8.37 3.16 6.02
C LEU A 76 7.70 2.98 4.66
N ARG A 77 8.28 3.59 3.63
CA ARG A 77 7.94 3.37 2.22
C ARG A 77 9.12 2.69 1.55
N PHE A 78 8.88 1.65 0.77
CA PHE A 78 9.95 0.92 0.08
C PHE A 78 9.54 0.60 -1.37
N ASP A 79 10.52 0.34 -2.21
CA ASP A 79 10.32 -0.17 -3.56
C ASP A 79 10.38 -1.71 -3.51
N PHE A 80 9.38 -2.38 -4.08
CA PHE A 80 9.42 -3.85 -4.26
C PHE A 80 10.59 -4.26 -5.14
N THR A 81 11.03 -5.52 -5.03
CA THR A 81 12.10 -6.11 -5.86
C THR A 81 11.90 -5.79 -7.34
N GLY A 82 12.95 -5.29 -7.99
CA GLY A 82 12.96 -4.95 -9.42
C GLY A 82 12.21 -3.66 -9.79
N LEU A 83 11.76 -2.87 -8.80
CA LEU A 83 11.09 -1.59 -9.01
C LEU A 83 11.87 -0.44 -8.37
N GLY A 84 11.67 0.78 -8.89
CA GLY A 84 12.25 2.00 -8.35
C GLY A 84 13.77 1.95 -8.28
N ALA A 85 14.31 2.00 -7.06
CA ALA A 85 15.74 1.91 -6.76
C ALA A 85 16.13 0.60 -6.05
N SER A 86 15.20 -0.35 -5.92
CA SER A 86 15.47 -1.69 -5.40
C SER A 86 16.18 -2.55 -6.43
N GLU A 87 17.04 -3.45 -5.94
CA GLU A 87 17.72 -4.44 -6.76
C GLU A 87 16.76 -5.54 -7.27
N GLY A 88 17.30 -6.43 -8.11
CA GLY A 88 16.58 -7.55 -8.70
C GLY A 88 15.92 -7.22 -10.04
N GLU A 89 15.30 -8.22 -10.64
CA GLU A 89 14.60 -8.08 -11.91
C GLU A 89 13.08 -8.19 -11.72
N PHE A 90 12.34 -7.21 -12.16
CA PHE A 90 10.87 -7.21 -12.10
C PHE A 90 10.26 -8.44 -12.77
N ALA A 91 10.83 -8.89 -13.90
CA ALA A 91 10.36 -10.07 -14.61
C ALA A 91 10.48 -11.39 -13.81
N ALA A 92 11.31 -11.41 -12.77
CA ALA A 92 11.46 -12.57 -11.88
C ALA A 92 10.53 -12.50 -10.67
N THR A 93 9.77 -11.40 -10.50
CA THR A 93 8.85 -11.21 -9.37
C THR A 93 7.44 -11.67 -9.69
N ASN A 94 6.64 -11.85 -8.64
CA ASN A 94 5.22 -12.16 -8.70
C ASN A 94 4.50 -11.61 -7.46
N PHE A 95 3.22 -11.93 -7.28
CA PHE A 95 2.47 -11.44 -6.12
C PHE A 95 2.99 -12.02 -4.81
N SER A 96 3.34 -13.31 -4.79
CA SER A 96 3.95 -13.97 -3.62
C SER A 96 5.23 -13.29 -3.18
N SER A 97 6.15 -13.00 -4.12
CA SER A 97 7.41 -12.30 -3.80
C SER A 97 7.18 -10.88 -3.30
N ASN A 98 6.12 -10.19 -3.75
CA ASN A 98 5.77 -8.87 -3.19
C ASN A 98 5.26 -8.98 -1.73
N VAL A 99 4.53 -10.05 -1.41
CA VAL A 99 4.14 -10.34 -0.01
C VAL A 99 5.36 -10.61 0.85
N ASP A 100 6.33 -11.40 0.34
CA ASP A 100 7.57 -11.70 1.04
C ASP A 100 8.42 -10.44 1.28
N ASP A 101 8.54 -9.55 0.29
CA ASP A 101 9.22 -8.26 0.43
C ASP A 101 8.56 -7.38 1.51
N LEU A 102 7.23 -7.40 1.58
CA LEU A 102 6.48 -6.64 2.58
C LEU A 102 6.71 -7.20 4.00
N VAL A 103 6.78 -8.51 4.15
CA VAL A 103 7.13 -9.17 5.42
C VAL A 103 8.56 -8.83 5.82
N ALA A 104 9.52 -8.87 4.87
CA ALA A 104 10.90 -8.44 5.13
C ALA A 104 11.00 -6.97 5.56
N ALA A 105 10.18 -6.08 4.99
CA ALA A 105 10.09 -4.69 5.41
C ALA A 105 9.54 -4.55 6.85
N ALA A 106 8.58 -5.36 7.24
CA ALA A 106 8.07 -5.40 8.61
C ALA A 106 9.12 -5.92 9.59
N ASP A 107 9.87 -6.95 9.21
CA ASP A 107 10.99 -7.49 9.99
C ASP A 107 12.11 -6.47 10.17
N PHE A 108 12.43 -5.71 9.11
CA PHE A 108 13.38 -4.61 9.19
C PHE A 108 12.94 -3.54 10.20
N LEU A 109 11.67 -3.10 10.13
CA LEU A 109 11.13 -2.13 11.09
C LEU A 109 11.22 -2.69 12.52
N ARG A 110 10.83 -3.93 12.75
CA ARG A 110 10.89 -4.61 14.05
C ARG A 110 12.31 -4.64 14.61
N ALA A 111 13.29 -4.92 13.76
CA ALA A 111 14.69 -5.06 14.17
C ALA A 111 15.39 -3.72 14.40
N LYS A 112 15.05 -2.66 13.65
CA LYS A 112 15.79 -1.39 13.66
C LYS A 112 15.06 -0.22 14.32
N HIS A 113 13.75 -0.32 14.45
CA HIS A 113 12.87 0.73 14.98
C HIS A 113 11.85 0.11 15.95
N ALA A 114 10.60 -0.01 15.47
CA ALA A 114 9.56 -0.78 16.14
C ALA A 114 8.67 -1.45 15.08
N ALA A 115 8.09 -2.59 15.41
CA ALA A 115 7.23 -3.33 14.52
C ALA A 115 6.06 -2.45 14.00
N PRO A 116 5.65 -2.58 12.73
CA PRO A 116 4.57 -1.78 12.19
C PRO A 116 3.24 -2.20 12.80
N GLN A 117 2.53 -1.26 13.37
CA GLN A 117 1.17 -1.44 13.89
C GLN A 117 0.10 -1.15 12.83
N LEU A 118 0.47 -0.46 11.77
CA LEU A 118 -0.40 -0.05 10.68
C LEU A 118 0.19 -0.49 9.34
N LEU A 119 -0.57 -1.26 8.57
CA LEU A 119 -0.24 -1.63 7.19
C LEU A 119 -1.12 -0.83 6.24
N ILE A 120 -0.52 -0.13 5.30
CA ILE A 120 -1.22 0.69 4.31
C ILE A 120 -0.83 0.19 2.92
N GLY A 121 -1.80 -0.13 2.08
CA GLY A 121 -1.52 -0.58 0.72
C GLY A 121 -2.37 0.12 -0.33
N HIS A 122 -1.73 0.57 -1.39
CA HIS A 122 -2.37 1.23 -2.52
C HIS A 122 -2.44 0.30 -3.73
N SER A 123 -3.62 0.16 -4.33
CA SER A 123 -3.88 -0.68 -5.50
C SER A 123 -3.41 -2.13 -5.24
N LEU A 124 -2.51 -2.72 -6.06
CA LEU A 124 -1.97 -4.06 -5.82
C LEU A 124 -1.25 -4.17 -4.46
N GLY A 125 -0.63 -3.09 -3.98
CA GLY A 125 -0.08 -3.02 -2.63
C GLY A 125 -1.14 -3.21 -1.54
N GLY A 126 -2.39 -2.81 -1.81
CA GLY A 126 -3.53 -3.08 -0.93
C GLY A 126 -3.88 -4.57 -0.85
N ALA A 127 -3.84 -5.27 -1.97
CA ALA A 127 -3.96 -6.73 -2.00
C ALA A 127 -2.80 -7.41 -1.22
N ALA A 128 -1.57 -6.88 -1.39
CA ALA A 128 -0.38 -7.42 -0.72
C ALA A 128 -0.44 -7.26 0.81
N VAL A 129 -0.87 -6.11 1.34
CA VAL A 129 -1.00 -5.94 2.80
C VAL A 129 -2.10 -6.81 3.40
N LEU A 130 -3.19 -7.08 2.67
CA LEU A 130 -4.22 -8.04 3.11
C LEU A 130 -3.67 -9.46 3.20
N ALA A 131 -2.86 -9.88 2.24
CA ALA A 131 -2.21 -11.19 2.23
C ALA A 131 -1.13 -11.33 3.32
N ALA A 132 -0.32 -10.28 3.53
CA ALA A 132 0.79 -10.28 4.47
C ALA A 132 0.37 -10.11 5.93
N ALA A 133 -0.82 -9.58 6.21
CA ALA A 133 -1.23 -9.16 7.56
C ALA A 133 -1.14 -10.27 8.62
N ALA A 134 -1.39 -11.53 8.26
CA ALA A 134 -1.26 -12.66 9.19
C ALA A 134 0.19 -12.91 9.62
N GLN A 135 1.17 -12.52 8.82
CA GLN A 135 2.61 -12.67 9.05
C GLN A 135 3.23 -11.48 9.80
N VAL A 136 2.43 -10.42 10.04
CA VAL A 136 2.84 -9.24 10.82
C VAL A 136 1.92 -9.15 12.06
N PRO A 137 2.20 -9.93 13.12
CA PRO A 137 1.31 -10.08 14.26
C PRO A 137 1.08 -8.77 15.05
N GLU A 138 2.03 -7.84 15.01
CA GLU A 138 1.94 -6.54 15.69
C GLU A 138 1.02 -5.54 14.94
N ALA A 139 0.71 -5.80 13.66
CA ALA A 139 -0.23 -4.96 12.93
C ALA A 139 -1.63 -5.12 13.52
N THR A 140 -2.17 -4.04 14.05
CA THR A 140 -3.51 -3.97 14.65
C THR A 140 -4.54 -3.38 13.69
N ALA A 141 -4.05 -2.66 12.66
CA ALA A 141 -4.88 -2.00 11.66
C ALA A 141 -4.31 -2.17 10.25
N VAL A 142 -5.19 -2.34 9.28
CA VAL A 142 -4.88 -2.46 7.85
C VAL A 142 -5.73 -1.45 7.09
N VAL A 143 -5.12 -0.75 6.14
CA VAL A 143 -5.78 0.22 5.26
C VAL A 143 -5.55 -0.17 3.81
N THR A 144 -6.60 -0.24 3.04
CA THR A 144 -6.54 -0.43 1.59
C THR A 144 -7.01 0.84 0.87
N LEU A 145 -6.23 1.31 -0.09
CA LEU A 145 -6.51 2.47 -0.93
C LEU A 145 -6.68 1.97 -2.36
N ALA A 146 -7.88 2.09 -2.93
CA ALA A 146 -8.18 1.69 -4.32
C ALA A 146 -7.70 0.25 -4.65
N ALA A 147 -7.83 -0.70 -3.71
CA ALA A 147 -7.29 -2.04 -3.83
C ALA A 147 -8.22 -2.98 -4.60
N PRO A 148 -7.66 -3.91 -5.41
CA PRO A 148 -8.43 -5.00 -5.98
C PRO A 148 -8.73 -6.08 -4.93
N SER A 149 -9.86 -6.77 -5.07
CA SER A 149 -10.28 -7.89 -4.21
C SER A 149 -9.55 -9.20 -4.52
N THR A 150 -8.81 -9.24 -5.62
CA THR A 150 -7.95 -10.36 -6.02
C THR A 150 -6.70 -9.85 -6.74
N PRO A 151 -5.50 -10.45 -6.53
CA PRO A 151 -4.29 -10.03 -7.24
C PRO A 151 -4.40 -10.20 -8.75
N ALA A 152 -5.14 -11.21 -9.21
CA ALA A 152 -5.38 -11.47 -10.63
C ALA A 152 -6.02 -10.28 -11.35
N TYR A 153 -6.68 -9.35 -10.64
CA TYR A 153 -7.28 -8.16 -11.25
C TYR A 153 -6.26 -7.31 -12.02
N VAL A 154 -4.98 -7.33 -11.60
CA VAL A 154 -3.91 -6.56 -12.24
C VAL A 154 -3.66 -6.99 -13.69
N THR A 155 -3.99 -8.24 -14.07
CA THR A 155 -3.81 -8.74 -15.44
C THR A 155 -4.66 -7.97 -16.46
N ARG A 156 -5.71 -7.28 -16.02
CA ARG A 156 -6.53 -6.40 -16.88
C ARG A 156 -5.71 -5.26 -17.49
N MET A 157 -4.64 -4.81 -16.81
CA MET A 157 -3.77 -3.74 -17.30
C MET A 157 -2.97 -4.16 -18.54
N PHE A 158 -2.84 -5.46 -18.78
CA PHE A 158 -2.13 -6.03 -19.92
C PHE A 158 -2.89 -7.20 -20.58
N SER A 159 -4.22 -7.16 -20.52
CA SER A 159 -5.10 -8.20 -21.05
C SER A 159 -4.87 -8.53 -22.53
N GLY A 160 -4.49 -7.52 -23.34
CA GLY A 160 -4.15 -7.73 -24.76
C GLY A 160 -2.86 -8.51 -25.01
N HIS A 161 -2.08 -8.83 -23.96
CA HIS A 161 -0.82 -9.60 -24.09
C HIS A 161 -0.92 -10.99 -23.43
N LEU A 162 -2.07 -11.36 -22.85
CA LEU A 162 -2.20 -12.63 -22.13
C LEU A 162 -2.00 -13.84 -23.03
N ASP A 163 -2.53 -13.81 -24.27
CA ASP A 163 -2.36 -14.90 -25.24
C ASP A 163 -0.88 -15.06 -25.62
N GLN A 164 -0.17 -13.94 -25.81
CA GLN A 164 1.27 -13.95 -26.07
C GLN A 164 2.05 -14.51 -24.88
N ILE A 165 1.73 -14.04 -23.66
CA ILE A 165 2.38 -14.53 -22.44
C ILE A 165 2.18 -16.05 -22.30
N ALA A 166 0.97 -16.55 -22.59
CA ALA A 166 0.68 -17.98 -22.52
C ALA A 166 1.43 -18.80 -23.59
N ALA A 167 1.61 -18.25 -24.80
CA ALA A 167 2.28 -18.94 -25.91
C ALA A 167 3.82 -18.90 -25.78
N ASP A 168 4.37 -17.72 -25.44
CA ASP A 168 5.82 -17.43 -25.47
C ASP A 168 6.46 -17.51 -24.07
N GLY A 169 5.65 -17.67 -23.00
CA GLY A 169 6.09 -17.63 -21.61
C GLY A 169 6.27 -16.23 -21.05
N GLU A 170 6.32 -15.19 -21.90
CA GLU A 170 6.49 -13.80 -21.50
C GLU A 170 6.05 -12.80 -22.59
N ALA A 171 5.78 -11.56 -22.20
CA ALA A 171 5.60 -10.45 -23.13
C ALA A 171 6.19 -9.15 -22.58
N LEU A 172 6.57 -8.23 -23.47
CA LEU A 172 6.94 -6.87 -23.15
C LEU A 172 5.70 -5.97 -23.20
N VAL A 173 5.30 -5.45 -22.07
CA VAL A 173 4.06 -4.69 -21.88
C VAL A 173 4.37 -3.24 -21.55
N GLN A 174 3.65 -2.30 -22.15
CA GLN A 174 3.77 -0.88 -21.80
C GLN A 174 2.81 -0.54 -20.66
N LEU A 175 3.35 -0.20 -19.49
CA LEU A 175 2.58 0.19 -18.30
C LEU A 175 3.03 1.57 -17.84
N GLN A 176 2.10 2.51 -17.75
CA GLN A 176 2.39 3.90 -17.35
C GLN A 176 3.56 4.53 -18.18
N GLY A 177 3.61 4.24 -19.47
CA GLY A 177 4.65 4.77 -20.39
C GLY A 177 6.02 4.14 -20.25
N ARG A 178 6.17 3.04 -19.49
CA ARG A 178 7.42 2.28 -19.32
C ARG A 178 7.24 0.84 -19.75
N PRO A 179 8.28 0.21 -20.37
CA PRO A 179 8.23 -1.21 -20.73
C PRO A 179 8.48 -2.09 -19.49
N PHE A 180 7.65 -3.11 -19.33
CA PHE A 180 7.80 -4.15 -18.31
C PHE A 180 7.70 -5.51 -18.97
N ARG A 181 8.60 -6.40 -18.63
CA ARG A 181 8.55 -7.82 -19.05
C ARG A 181 7.71 -8.59 -18.04
N ILE A 182 6.57 -9.13 -18.48
CA ILE A 182 5.67 -9.95 -17.68
C ILE A 182 5.84 -11.40 -18.12
N ARG A 183 6.13 -12.28 -17.17
CA ARG A 183 6.24 -13.73 -17.41
C ARG A 183 4.97 -14.47 -17.00
N GLN A 184 4.75 -15.65 -17.59
CA GLN A 184 3.60 -16.50 -17.27
C GLN A 184 3.50 -16.80 -15.77
N GLN A 185 4.62 -16.98 -15.07
CA GLN A 185 4.66 -17.24 -13.63
C GLN A 185 4.01 -16.13 -12.80
N PHE A 186 4.04 -14.86 -13.26
CA PHE A 186 3.34 -13.76 -12.60
C PHE A 186 1.82 -13.91 -12.72
N VAL A 187 1.34 -14.30 -13.89
CA VAL A 187 -0.10 -14.52 -14.18
C VAL A 187 -0.63 -15.68 -13.36
N ASP A 188 0.11 -16.80 -13.36
CA ASP A 188 -0.25 -18.02 -12.64
C ASP A 188 -0.29 -17.78 -11.12
N ASP A 189 0.74 -17.14 -10.58
CA ASP A 189 0.83 -16.84 -9.17
C ASP A 189 -0.29 -15.89 -8.73
N ALA A 190 -0.50 -14.77 -9.45
CA ALA A 190 -1.58 -13.85 -9.16
C ALA A 190 -2.96 -14.52 -9.22
N GLY A 191 -3.15 -15.47 -10.13
CA GLY A 191 -4.38 -16.26 -10.27
C GLY A 191 -4.60 -17.29 -9.18
N SER A 192 -3.53 -17.77 -8.53
CA SER A 192 -3.59 -18.78 -7.46
C SER A 192 -4.03 -18.25 -6.10
N HIS A 193 -3.94 -16.93 -5.90
CA HIS A 193 -4.25 -16.32 -4.62
C HIS A 193 -5.73 -16.01 -4.43
N SER A 194 -6.32 -16.53 -3.34
CA SER A 194 -7.65 -16.15 -2.85
C SER A 194 -7.53 -15.21 -1.66
N LEU A 195 -7.73 -13.90 -1.90
CA LEU A 195 -7.74 -12.93 -0.80
C LEU A 195 -8.98 -13.04 0.07
N LYS A 196 -10.06 -13.64 -0.40
CA LYS A 196 -11.32 -13.75 0.35
C LYS A 196 -11.13 -14.43 1.71
N GLU A 197 -10.35 -15.50 1.75
CA GLU A 197 -10.05 -16.21 3.00
C GLU A 197 -9.14 -15.41 3.91
N CYS A 198 -8.11 -14.76 3.35
CA CYS A 198 -7.22 -13.85 4.09
C CYS A 198 -8.00 -12.71 4.73
N ILE A 199 -8.92 -12.08 3.97
CA ILE A 199 -9.77 -10.99 4.46
C ILE A 199 -10.74 -11.48 5.54
N ALA A 200 -11.40 -12.61 5.34
CA ALA A 200 -12.31 -13.18 6.33
C ALA A 200 -11.61 -13.59 7.63
N GLY A 201 -10.35 -13.99 7.54
CA GLY A 201 -9.46 -14.37 8.65
C GLY A 201 -8.62 -13.25 9.21
N LEU A 202 -8.74 -12.01 8.74
CA LEU A 202 -7.82 -10.90 9.01
C LEU A 202 -7.62 -10.60 10.50
N ARG A 203 -8.67 -10.63 11.32
CA ARG A 203 -8.64 -10.35 12.78
C ARG A 203 -7.89 -9.04 13.13
N ARG A 204 -7.95 -8.06 12.26
CA ARG A 204 -7.40 -6.71 12.40
C ARG A 204 -8.49 -5.71 12.06
N ALA A 205 -8.38 -4.49 12.55
CA ALA A 205 -9.24 -3.42 12.08
C ALA A 205 -8.93 -3.14 10.61
N LEU A 206 -9.96 -3.04 9.78
CA LEU A 206 -9.82 -2.80 8.34
C LEU A 206 -10.49 -1.48 7.94
N LEU A 207 -9.73 -0.60 7.29
CA LEU A 207 -10.26 0.58 6.59
C LEU A 207 -10.14 0.36 5.09
N VAL A 208 -11.26 0.40 4.39
CA VAL A 208 -11.32 0.36 2.93
C VAL A 208 -11.62 1.77 2.43
N MET A 209 -10.74 2.33 1.61
CA MET A 209 -10.93 3.66 1.00
C MET A 209 -10.89 3.52 -0.52
N HIS A 210 -11.92 4.04 -1.20
CA HIS A 210 -12.05 3.87 -2.65
C HIS A 210 -12.85 5.01 -3.28
N ALA A 211 -12.45 5.44 -4.47
CA ALA A 211 -13.18 6.42 -5.25
C ALA A 211 -14.31 5.73 -6.06
N PRO A 212 -15.55 6.23 -6.02
CA PRO A 212 -16.67 5.63 -6.74
C PRO A 212 -16.45 5.55 -8.26
N ASN A 213 -15.72 6.51 -8.81
CA ASN A 213 -15.47 6.65 -10.24
C ASN A 213 -14.09 6.14 -10.67
N ASP A 214 -13.43 5.31 -9.83
CA ASP A 214 -12.14 4.69 -10.19
C ASP A 214 -12.30 3.81 -11.43
N THR A 215 -11.63 4.20 -12.53
CA THR A 215 -11.66 3.49 -13.81
C THR A 215 -10.59 2.40 -13.92
N THR A 216 -9.64 2.35 -13.00
CA THR A 216 -8.57 1.35 -12.97
C THR A 216 -8.97 0.13 -12.15
N VAL A 217 -9.45 0.35 -10.93
CA VAL A 217 -10.00 -0.69 -10.05
C VAL A 217 -11.42 -0.29 -9.68
N SER A 218 -12.40 -1.03 -10.17
CA SER A 218 -13.82 -0.70 -9.94
C SER A 218 -14.19 -0.76 -8.46
N LEU A 219 -15.13 0.09 -8.04
CA LEU A 219 -15.65 0.14 -6.67
C LEU A 219 -16.15 -1.21 -6.16
N SER A 220 -16.59 -2.11 -7.05
CA SER A 220 -17.01 -3.47 -6.67
C SER A 220 -15.93 -4.23 -5.90
N ASN A 221 -14.64 -4.01 -6.22
CA ASN A 221 -13.54 -4.64 -5.48
C ASN A 221 -13.50 -4.18 -4.01
N ALA A 222 -13.72 -2.90 -3.75
CA ALA A 222 -13.80 -2.38 -2.38
C ALA A 222 -14.99 -3.00 -1.63
N MET A 223 -16.13 -3.16 -2.30
CA MET A 223 -17.31 -3.79 -1.71
C MET A 223 -17.09 -5.27 -1.43
N ASP A 224 -16.38 -5.99 -2.32
CA ASP A 224 -15.99 -7.38 -2.10
C ASP A 224 -15.09 -7.52 -0.87
N ILE A 225 -14.05 -6.67 -0.76
CA ILE A 225 -13.15 -6.63 0.41
C ILE A 225 -13.94 -6.33 1.67
N PHE A 226 -14.77 -5.29 1.64
CA PHE A 226 -15.56 -4.88 2.79
C PHE A 226 -16.56 -5.96 3.22
N THR A 227 -17.21 -6.62 2.27
CA THR A 227 -18.19 -7.70 2.58
C THR A 227 -17.51 -8.92 3.16
N ALA A 228 -16.35 -9.32 2.64
CA ALA A 228 -15.61 -10.48 3.14
C ALA A 228 -15.03 -10.27 4.55
N ALA A 229 -14.68 -9.03 4.90
CA ALA A 229 -14.08 -8.70 6.19
C ALA A 229 -15.08 -8.82 7.35
N LYS A 230 -14.55 -9.23 8.52
CA LYS A 230 -15.26 -9.16 9.81
C LYS A 230 -14.99 -7.81 10.48
N HIS A 231 -15.87 -7.44 11.43
CA HIS A 231 -15.65 -6.26 12.26
C HIS A 231 -14.42 -6.42 13.18
N PRO A 232 -13.69 -5.32 13.49
CA PRO A 232 -14.01 -3.94 13.10
C PRO A 232 -13.60 -3.63 11.66
N LYS A 233 -14.51 -3.04 10.88
CA LYS A 233 -14.28 -2.61 9.51
C LYS A 233 -14.99 -1.28 9.23
N SER A 234 -14.38 -0.46 8.37
CA SER A 234 -14.93 0.83 7.94
C SER A 234 -14.71 1.01 6.44
N PHE A 235 -15.63 1.73 5.80
CA PHE A 235 -15.50 2.15 4.41
C PHE A 235 -15.54 3.68 4.34
N VAL A 236 -14.68 4.27 3.52
CA VAL A 236 -14.67 5.70 3.23
C VAL A 236 -14.62 5.91 1.74
N SER A 237 -15.61 6.65 1.21
CA SER A 237 -15.62 7.10 -0.18
C SER A 237 -14.60 8.20 -0.38
N LEU A 238 -13.83 8.11 -1.46
CA LEU A 238 -12.87 9.14 -1.86
C LEU A 238 -13.44 10.07 -2.95
N ASP A 239 -14.78 10.04 -3.12
CA ASP A 239 -15.55 10.89 -4.03
C ASP A 239 -14.92 11.02 -5.43
N ASP A 240 -14.36 12.20 -5.76
CA ASP A 240 -13.82 12.52 -7.08
C ASP A 240 -12.31 12.21 -7.23
N ALA A 241 -11.69 11.52 -6.26
CA ALA A 241 -10.27 11.19 -6.33
C ALA A 241 -9.96 10.24 -7.50
N ASP A 242 -8.82 10.44 -8.15
CA ASP A 242 -8.33 9.50 -9.15
C ASP A 242 -7.71 8.25 -8.50
N HIS A 243 -7.52 7.19 -9.30
CA HIS A 243 -6.93 5.94 -8.82
C HIS A 243 -5.56 6.14 -8.15
N LEU A 244 -4.74 7.05 -8.67
CA LEU A 244 -3.38 7.29 -8.19
C LEU A 244 -3.31 8.31 -7.04
N LEU A 245 -4.44 8.89 -6.61
CA LEU A 245 -4.51 9.92 -5.59
C LEU A 245 -3.56 11.09 -5.87
N THR A 246 -3.57 11.56 -7.13
CA THR A 246 -2.66 12.62 -7.58
C THR A 246 -3.04 13.99 -7.02
N GLY A 247 -4.30 14.17 -6.61
CA GLY A 247 -4.77 15.37 -5.93
C GLY A 247 -4.08 15.58 -4.59
N ARG A 248 -3.62 16.81 -4.32
CA ARG A 248 -2.98 17.13 -3.04
C ARG A 248 -3.97 17.03 -1.88
N ASP A 249 -5.17 17.56 -2.09
CA ASP A 249 -6.23 17.59 -1.08
C ASP A 249 -6.76 16.17 -0.79
N ASP A 250 -6.84 15.31 -1.81
CA ASP A 250 -7.25 13.91 -1.66
C ASP A 250 -6.23 13.13 -0.81
N ALA A 251 -4.93 13.30 -1.09
CA ALA A 251 -3.88 12.65 -0.30
C ALA A 251 -3.85 13.16 1.16
N ALA A 252 -4.10 14.46 1.39
CA ALA A 252 -4.21 15.03 2.73
C ALA A 252 -5.45 14.51 3.46
N TYR A 253 -6.60 14.43 2.78
CA TYR A 253 -7.82 13.83 3.33
C TYR A 253 -7.59 12.38 3.74
N VAL A 254 -6.98 11.57 2.86
CA VAL A 254 -6.64 10.16 3.14
C VAL A 254 -5.76 10.05 4.39
N ALA A 255 -4.70 10.87 4.51
CA ALA A 255 -3.80 10.83 5.67
C ALA A 255 -4.54 11.17 6.98
N ASN A 256 -5.37 12.23 6.97
CA ASN A 256 -6.15 12.65 8.13
C ASN A 256 -7.17 11.58 8.56
N VAL A 257 -7.87 10.98 7.61
CA VAL A 257 -8.83 9.90 7.90
C VAL A 257 -8.11 8.68 8.49
N ILE A 258 -6.99 8.25 7.89
CA ILE A 258 -6.20 7.13 8.41
C ILE A 258 -5.75 7.42 9.83
N ALA A 259 -5.18 8.60 10.11
CA ALA A 259 -4.68 8.97 11.43
C ALA A 259 -5.80 8.98 12.47
N ALA A 260 -6.93 9.62 12.18
CA ALA A 260 -8.08 9.69 13.09
C ALA A 260 -8.71 8.32 13.34
N TRP A 261 -8.91 7.53 12.25
CA TRP A 261 -9.52 6.20 12.35
C TRP A 261 -8.63 5.20 13.09
N SER A 262 -7.32 5.18 12.77
CA SER A 262 -6.38 4.21 13.36
C SER A 262 -6.07 4.50 14.83
N ALA A 263 -6.26 5.73 15.31
CA ALA A 263 -5.90 6.15 16.68
C ALA A 263 -6.45 5.24 17.79
N ARG A 264 -7.62 4.63 17.58
CA ARG A 264 -8.24 3.69 18.54
C ARG A 264 -7.63 2.28 18.52
N TYR A 265 -6.89 1.94 17.48
CA TYR A 265 -6.31 0.61 17.27
C TYR A 265 -4.80 0.58 17.50
N LEU A 266 -4.15 1.74 17.44
CA LEU A 266 -2.73 1.87 17.72
C LEU A 266 -2.52 1.87 19.23
N ALA A 267 -1.56 1.09 19.73
CA ALA A 267 -1.23 1.08 21.14
C ALA A 267 -0.84 2.50 21.58
N GLN A 268 -1.46 2.98 22.67
CA GLN A 268 -0.98 4.19 23.31
C GLN A 268 0.40 3.88 23.88
N PRO A 269 1.41 4.77 23.75
CA PRO A 269 2.64 4.61 24.53
C PRO A 269 2.23 4.55 25.99
N GLU A 270 2.73 3.53 26.70
CA GLU A 270 2.53 3.46 28.16
C GLU A 270 3.01 4.79 28.75
N THR A 271 2.10 5.51 29.39
CA THR A 271 2.46 6.73 30.11
C THR A 271 3.30 6.28 31.31
N PRO A 272 4.54 6.79 31.47
CA PRO A 272 5.42 6.40 32.58
C PRO A 272 4.83 6.78 33.96
#